data_21859d26a8f0949f1e9510086a0f4a44
#
_entry.id   21859d26a8f0949f1e9510086a0f4a44
#
_cell.length_a   1.000
_cell.length_b   1.000
_cell.length_c   1.000
_cell.angle_alpha   90.00
_cell.angle_beta   90.00
_cell.angle_gamma   90.00
#
_symmetry.space_group_name_H-M   'P 1'
#
loop_
_entity.id
_entity.type
_entity.pdbx_description
1 polymer ?
#
loop_
_entity_poly.entity_id
_entity_poly.type
_entity_poly.pdbx_seq_one_letter_code
_entity_poly.pdbx_strand_id
1 'polypeptide(L)'
;FKIETNRANKAFPKNSLETSKEVGAYVVYNMNGLEVKVKNPECLVNIEIREKAYIYTTKDKIKGVGGLPYGMNGSTMLMLSGGIDSPVAGYLMARRGVELHCVYYHSHPYTSERAKDKVKDLAKILSNYTERVNLHIVPFTEIQMAIINGCREDELTIIMRRFMMRVACLAEKNGIQSVATGESIGQVASQTMEGLIVSNDCADRPVFRPLIATDKTDIMDIAREIDTYETSILPYEDCCTIFVPKHPKTKPRLELIRKSEEVLNIEELVNKAIEETEVVVFN
;
A
#
# COMPACT_ATOMS: atom_id res chain seq x y z
N PHE A 1 -35.66 6.15 21.06
CA PHE A 1 -34.34 6.80 21.10
C PHE A 1 -33.59 6.43 22.38
N LYS A 2 -32.26 6.73 22.42
CA LYS A 2 -31.40 6.61 23.60
C LYS A 2 -30.52 7.87 23.71
N ILE A 3 -30.28 8.32 24.94
CA ILE A 3 -29.26 9.35 25.22
C ILE A 3 -28.02 8.66 25.79
N GLU A 4 -26.84 8.95 25.26
CA GLU A 4 -25.54 8.58 25.82
C GLU A 4 -24.70 9.82 26.09
N THR A 5 -24.27 9.98 27.33
CA THR A 5 -23.44 11.12 27.74
C THR A 5 -22.02 10.67 28.04
N ASN A 6 -21.06 11.37 27.48
CA ASN A 6 -19.63 11.27 27.81
C ASN A 6 -19.20 12.57 28.52
N ARG A 7 -18.83 12.47 29.80
CA ARG A 7 -18.35 13.61 30.58
C ARG A 7 -16.84 13.60 30.70
N ALA A 8 -16.15 14.28 29.79
CA ALA A 8 -14.71 14.50 29.87
C ALA A 8 -14.36 15.56 30.94
N ASN A 9 -15.17 16.63 31.03
CA ASN A 9 -15.01 17.67 32.07
C ASN A 9 -15.52 17.17 33.42
N LYS A 10 -14.61 16.85 34.34
CA LYS A 10 -14.94 16.37 35.70
C LYS A 10 -15.49 17.44 36.64
N ALA A 11 -15.36 18.73 36.30
CA ALA A 11 -15.96 19.84 37.07
C ALA A 11 -17.47 19.97 36.82
N PHE A 12 -18.04 19.37 35.77
CA PHE A 12 -19.48 19.37 35.56
C PHE A 12 -20.19 18.61 36.69
N PRO A 13 -21.25 19.20 37.31
CA PRO A 13 -21.76 18.70 38.59
C PRO A 13 -22.46 17.33 38.53
N LYS A 14 -23.02 16.95 37.36
CA LYS A 14 -23.69 15.66 37.17
C LYS A 14 -22.82 14.64 36.49
N ASN A 15 -22.99 13.37 36.85
CA ASN A 15 -22.29 12.29 36.13
C ASN A 15 -22.98 11.94 34.80
N SER A 16 -22.32 11.12 33.96
CA SER A 16 -22.83 10.78 32.63
C SER A 16 -24.22 10.11 32.66
N LEU A 17 -24.45 9.23 33.64
CA LEU A 17 -25.70 8.49 33.74
C LEU A 17 -26.87 9.43 34.21
N GLU A 18 -26.62 10.30 35.17
CA GLU A 18 -27.56 11.29 35.63
C GLU A 18 -27.95 12.24 34.51
N THR A 19 -26.97 12.75 33.78
CA THR A 19 -27.21 13.62 32.63
C THR A 19 -28.03 12.91 31.55
N SER A 20 -27.69 11.66 31.19
CA SER A 20 -28.46 10.91 30.21
C SER A 20 -29.91 10.67 30.64
N LYS A 21 -30.15 10.36 31.91
CA LYS A 21 -31.52 10.16 32.45
C LYS A 21 -32.33 11.45 32.42
N GLU A 22 -31.75 12.55 32.86
CA GLU A 22 -32.45 13.84 32.95
C GLU A 22 -32.80 14.38 31.56
N VAL A 23 -31.83 14.34 30.62
CA VAL A 23 -32.08 14.78 29.25
C VAL A 23 -33.07 13.83 28.55
N GLY A 24 -32.98 12.51 28.78
CA GLY A 24 -33.94 11.55 28.26
C GLY A 24 -35.37 11.80 28.77
N ALA A 25 -35.54 12.10 30.07
CA ALA A 25 -36.82 12.45 30.67
C ALA A 25 -37.37 13.78 30.11
N TYR A 26 -36.49 14.78 29.94
CA TYR A 26 -36.87 16.06 29.35
C TYR A 26 -37.40 15.90 27.90
N VAL A 27 -36.73 15.09 27.08
CA VAL A 27 -37.14 14.81 25.71
C VAL A 27 -38.51 14.12 25.67
N VAL A 28 -38.71 13.05 26.48
CA VAL A 28 -39.99 12.34 26.55
C VAL A 28 -41.14 13.26 26.99
N TYR A 29 -40.87 14.16 27.96
CA TYR A 29 -41.88 15.05 28.47
C TYR A 29 -42.30 16.15 27.48
N ASN A 30 -41.36 16.64 26.66
CA ASN A 30 -41.60 17.77 25.75
C ASN A 30 -41.89 17.33 24.29
N MET A 31 -41.70 16.05 23.93
CA MET A 31 -41.88 15.55 22.56
C MET A 31 -42.78 14.32 22.56
N ASN A 32 -43.98 14.47 21.96
CA ASN A 32 -44.94 13.37 21.85
C ASN A 32 -44.46 12.27 20.88
N GLY A 33 -44.78 11.04 21.19
CA GLY A 33 -44.53 9.90 20.29
C GLY A 33 -43.11 9.34 20.34
N LEU A 34 -42.24 9.77 21.27
CA LEU A 34 -40.90 9.24 21.46
C LEU A 34 -40.86 8.31 22.68
N GLU A 35 -40.23 7.13 22.49
CA GLU A 35 -39.96 6.14 23.52
C GLU A 35 -38.46 5.97 23.75
N VAL A 36 -38.08 5.77 25.01
CA VAL A 36 -36.68 5.44 25.35
C VAL A 36 -36.47 3.94 25.17
N LYS A 37 -35.56 3.57 24.27
CA LYS A 37 -35.10 2.18 24.04
C LYS A 37 -33.64 2.06 24.38
N VAL A 38 -33.32 1.38 25.49
CA VAL A 38 -31.93 1.21 25.94
C VAL A 38 -31.16 0.23 25.04
N LYS A 39 -31.85 -0.80 24.52
CA LYS A 39 -31.27 -1.78 23.57
C LYS A 39 -31.78 -1.50 22.15
N ASN A 40 -30.88 -1.46 21.20
CA ASN A 40 -31.15 -1.22 19.78
C ASN A 40 -32.05 0.01 19.51
N PRO A 41 -31.65 1.22 19.96
CA PRO A 41 -32.41 2.43 19.68
C PRO A 41 -32.38 2.76 18.19
N GLU A 42 -33.47 3.27 17.64
CA GLU A 42 -33.53 3.79 16.26
C GLU A 42 -32.72 5.08 16.08
N CYS A 43 -32.63 5.87 17.15
CA CYS A 43 -31.85 7.08 17.22
C CYS A 43 -31.03 7.11 18.51
N LEU A 44 -29.71 7.21 18.38
CA LEU A 44 -28.79 7.42 19.49
C LEU A 44 -28.35 8.89 19.49
N VAL A 45 -28.69 9.62 20.54
CA VAL A 45 -28.23 10.98 20.77
C VAL A 45 -27.06 10.97 21.72
N ASN A 46 -25.92 11.46 21.26
CA ASN A 46 -24.69 11.56 22.04
C ASN A 46 -24.57 12.98 22.62
N ILE A 47 -24.15 13.05 23.88
CA ILE A 47 -23.82 14.30 24.56
C ILE A 47 -22.42 14.23 25.08
N GLU A 48 -21.53 15.07 24.55
CA GLU A 48 -20.15 15.19 25.05
C GLU A 48 -20.02 16.48 25.87
N ILE A 49 -19.65 16.35 27.14
CA ILE A 49 -19.42 17.49 28.03
C ILE A 49 -17.92 17.68 28.21
N ARG A 50 -17.38 18.70 27.51
CA ARG A 50 -16.02 19.20 27.58
C ARG A 50 -16.02 20.62 28.17
N GLU A 51 -15.36 21.58 27.57
CA GLU A 51 -15.51 23.03 27.85
C GLU A 51 -16.90 23.53 27.43
N LYS A 52 -17.43 22.91 26.39
CA LYS A 52 -18.82 23.11 25.90
C LYS A 52 -19.50 21.74 25.83
N ALA A 53 -20.82 21.76 25.76
CA ALA A 53 -21.61 20.58 25.46
C ALA A 53 -21.83 20.45 23.96
N TYR A 54 -21.47 19.25 23.40
CA TYR A 54 -21.71 18.88 22.03
C TYR A 54 -22.81 17.84 21.98
N ILE A 55 -23.86 18.10 21.20
CA ILE A 55 -25.00 17.19 21.03
C ILE A 55 -25.09 16.82 19.56
N TYR A 56 -25.11 15.53 19.28
CA TYR A 56 -25.20 15.02 17.92
C TYR A 56 -25.82 13.61 17.90
N THR A 57 -26.43 13.23 16.79
CA THR A 57 -26.97 11.86 16.60
C THR A 57 -25.92 10.94 15.97
N THR A 58 -26.17 9.63 16.02
CA THR A 58 -25.29 8.67 15.32
C THR A 58 -25.25 8.92 13.80
N LYS A 59 -26.33 9.48 13.22
CA LYS A 59 -26.40 9.83 11.79
C LYS A 59 -25.43 10.98 11.41
N ASP A 60 -25.09 11.83 12.38
CA ASP A 60 -24.16 12.95 12.15
C ASP A 60 -22.68 12.51 12.26
N LYS A 61 -22.42 11.26 12.67
CA LYS A 61 -21.08 10.70 12.75
C LYS A 61 -20.61 10.26 11.38
N ILE A 62 -19.61 10.94 10.86
CA ILE A 62 -18.88 10.50 9.67
C ILE A 62 -17.68 9.70 10.15
N LYS A 63 -17.54 8.46 9.65
CA LYS A 63 -16.37 7.63 9.94
C LYS A 63 -15.15 8.26 9.27
N GLY A 64 -14.17 8.66 10.06
CA GLY A 64 -12.89 9.13 9.53
C GLY A 64 -12.15 8.02 8.78
N VAL A 65 -11.30 8.40 7.85
CA VAL A 65 -10.48 7.48 7.04
C VAL A 65 -9.49 6.66 7.89
N GLY A 66 -9.25 7.08 9.12
CA GLY A 66 -8.26 6.47 10.03
C GLY A 66 -6.82 6.74 9.57
N GLY A 67 -5.88 6.05 10.21
CA GLY A 67 -4.46 6.20 9.86
C GLY A 67 -3.73 7.22 10.73
N LEU A 68 -2.54 7.62 10.27
CA LEU A 68 -1.65 8.57 10.91
C LEU A 68 -1.32 9.70 9.92
N PRO A 69 -0.97 10.91 10.40
CA PRO A 69 -0.55 11.98 9.50
C PRO A 69 0.62 11.56 8.61
N TYR A 70 0.55 11.92 7.35
CA TYR A 70 1.57 11.60 6.35
C TYR A 70 2.95 12.17 6.73
N GLY A 71 4.03 11.43 6.43
CA GLY A 71 5.42 11.83 6.69
C GLY A 71 5.91 11.61 8.13
N MET A 72 5.06 11.15 9.08
CA MET A 72 5.48 10.96 10.48
C MET A 72 6.27 9.67 10.74
N ASN A 73 6.20 8.67 9.86
CA ASN A 73 6.78 7.35 10.10
C ASN A 73 7.84 6.96 9.06
N GLY A 74 8.68 7.93 8.70
CA GLY A 74 9.76 7.70 7.75
C GLY A 74 9.29 7.49 6.32
N SER A 75 10.13 6.87 5.49
CA SER A 75 9.91 6.74 4.06
C SER A 75 10.06 5.30 3.56
N THR A 76 9.35 4.97 2.48
CA THR A 76 9.42 3.67 1.82
C THR A 76 9.53 3.81 0.30
N MET A 77 10.30 2.91 -0.33
CA MET A 77 10.29 2.71 -1.77
C MET A 77 9.26 1.63 -2.12
N LEU A 78 8.14 2.03 -2.69
CA LEU A 78 7.12 1.11 -3.21
C LEU A 78 7.55 0.58 -4.58
N MET A 79 7.61 -0.72 -4.75
CA MET A 79 7.74 -1.35 -6.06
C MET A 79 6.38 -1.27 -6.77
N LEU A 80 6.14 -0.16 -7.49
CA LEU A 80 4.88 0.12 -8.15
C LEU A 80 4.84 -0.57 -9.52
N SER A 81 3.77 -1.29 -9.80
CA SER A 81 3.47 -1.92 -11.08
C SER A 81 2.13 -1.43 -11.62
N GLY A 82 1.79 -1.78 -12.86
CA GLY A 82 0.46 -1.53 -13.45
C GLY A 82 -0.64 -2.44 -12.90
N GLY A 83 -0.33 -3.37 -11.97
CA GLY A 83 -1.30 -4.29 -11.37
C GLY A 83 -2.10 -3.66 -10.23
N ILE A 84 -3.12 -4.41 -9.75
CA ILE A 84 -4.05 -3.95 -8.70
C ILE A 84 -3.36 -3.85 -7.33
N ASP A 85 -2.41 -4.75 -7.03
CA ASP A 85 -1.92 -4.96 -5.67
C ASP A 85 -0.95 -3.87 -5.20
N SER A 86 -0.03 -3.45 -6.05
CA SER A 86 1.02 -2.50 -5.64
C SER A 86 0.49 -1.10 -5.28
N PRO A 87 -0.52 -0.51 -5.97
CA PRO A 87 -1.12 0.74 -5.53
C PRO A 87 -1.81 0.62 -4.17
N VAL A 88 -2.51 -0.49 -3.92
CA VAL A 88 -3.16 -0.76 -2.63
C VAL A 88 -2.12 -0.88 -1.51
N ALA A 89 -1.01 -1.58 -1.77
CA ALA A 89 0.09 -1.66 -0.81
C ALA A 89 0.67 -0.26 -0.49
N GLY A 90 0.85 0.58 -1.49
CA GLY A 90 1.29 1.97 -1.33
C GLY A 90 0.33 2.81 -0.48
N TYR A 91 -0.96 2.74 -0.77
CA TYR A 91 -2.00 3.40 0.04
C TYR A 91 -1.97 2.97 1.51
N LEU A 92 -1.84 1.66 1.77
CA LEU A 92 -1.78 1.14 3.14
C LEU A 92 -0.54 1.64 3.90
N MET A 93 0.60 1.79 3.23
CA MET A 93 1.81 2.40 3.81
C MET A 93 1.61 3.89 4.08
N ALA A 94 1.09 4.65 3.11
CA ALA A 94 0.79 6.08 3.26
C ALA A 94 -0.20 6.33 4.41
N ARG A 95 -1.24 5.50 4.53
CA ARG A 95 -2.21 5.54 5.63
C ARG A 95 -1.56 5.33 7.01
N ARG A 96 -0.40 4.69 7.09
CA ARG A 96 0.40 4.56 8.32
C ARG A 96 1.35 5.73 8.55
N GLY A 97 1.22 6.80 7.77
CA GLY A 97 2.04 8.01 7.89
C GLY A 97 3.43 7.87 7.28
N VAL A 98 3.65 6.88 6.39
CA VAL A 98 4.92 6.65 5.72
C VAL A 98 4.98 7.47 4.43
N GLU A 99 6.06 8.20 4.22
CA GLU A 99 6.32 8.93 2.96
C GLU A 99 6.58 7.95 1.81
N LEU A 100 5.91 8.19 0.67
CA LEU A 100 5.86 7.25 -0.43
C LEU A 100 6.74 7.71 -1.60
N HIS A 101 7.78 6.94 -1.89
CA HIS A 101 8.52 6.95 -3.14
C HIS A 101 8.17 5.69 -3.91
N CYS A 102 8.11 5.77 -5.23
CA CYS A 102 7.75 4.64 -6.09
C CYS A 102 8.87 4.33 -7.07
N VAL A 103 9.12 3.04 -7.33
CA VAL A 103 10.00 2.57 -8.40
C VAL A 103 9.19 1.71 -9.37
N TYR A 104 9.31 2.02 -10.65
CA TYR A 104 8.74 1.27 -11.77
C TYR A 104 9.85 0.79 -12.70
N TYR A 105 9.81 -0.47 -13.07
CA TYR A 105 10.79 -1.09 -13.96
C TYR A 105 10.24 -1.12 -15.39
N HIS A 106 10.85 -0.32 -16.25
CA HIS A 106 10.42 -0.18 -17.66
C HIS A 106 11.33 -0.97 -18.59
N SER A 107 10.76 -1.84 -19.41
CA SER A 107 11.50 -2.73 -20.30
C SER A 107 11.26 -2.41 -21.77
N HIS A 108 11.57 -1.17 -22.18
CA HIS A 108 11.50 -0.79 -23.61
C HIS A 108 12.51 -1.60 -24.45
N PRO A 109 12.15 -2.10 -25.66
CA PRO A 109 10.87 -1.94 -26.36
C PRO A 109 9.82 -3.03 -26.05
N TYR A 110 10.08 -3.91 -25.09
CA TYR A 110 9.22 -5.05 -24.77
C TYR A 110 7.95 -4.63 -24.00
N THR A 111 8.02 -3.59 -23.16
CA THR A 111 6.84 -2.92 -22.60
C THR A 111 6.47 -1.70 -23.41
N SER A 112 5.17 -1.46 -23.59
CA SER A 112 4.68 -0.30 -24.34
C SER A 112 4.79 0.99 -23.52
N GLU A 113 4.85 2.16 -24.20
CA GLU A 113 4.71 3.46 -23.53
C GLU A 113 3.38 3.58 -22.77
N ARG A 114 2.31 2.94 -23.26
CA ARG A 114 1.01 2.90 -22.59
C ARG A 114 1.08 2.19 -21.23
N ALA A 115 1.94 1.17 -21.06
CA ALA A 115 2.19 0.54 -19.78
C ALA A 115 2.88 1.52 -18.80
N LYS A 116 3.85 2.32 -19.29
CA LYS A 116 4.49 3.40 -18.54
C LYS A 116 3.49 4.48 -18.12
N ASP A 117 2.63 4.93 -19.05
CA ASP A 117 1.59 5.93 -18.78
C ASP A 117 0.58 5.42 -17.73
N LYS A 118 0.15 4.17 -17.84
CA LYS A 118 -0.70 3.51 -16.83
C LYS A 118 -0.11 3.61 -15.42
N VAL A 119 1.18 3.36 -15.25
CA VAL A 119 1.85 3.45 -13.95
C VAL A 119 1.98 4.91 -13.49
N LYS A 120 2.21 5.85 -14.40
CA LYS A 120 2.17 7.29 -14.08
C LYS A 120 0.79 7.72 -13.58
N ASP A 121 -0.29 7.23 -14.21
CA ASP A 121 -1.66 7.51 -13.75
C ASP A 121 -1.93 6.93 -12.35
N LEU A 122 -1.46 5.70 -12.08
CA LEU A 122 -1.56 5.11 -10.74
C LEU A 122 -0.76 5.90 -9.70
N ALA A 123 0.45 6.36 -10.02
CA ALA A 123 1.24 7.21 -9.15
C ALA A 123 0.54 8.55 -8.87
N LYS A 124 -0.10 9.13 -9.89
CA LYS A 124 -0.92 10.35 -9.77
C LYS A 124 -2.15 10.13 -8.88
N ILE A 125 -2.84 8.99 -8.99
CA ILE A 125 -3.96 8.68 -8.09
C ILE A 125 -3.47 8.55 -6.66
N LEU A 126 -2.32 7.88 -6.44
CA LEU A 126 -1.73 7.75 -5.11
C LEU A 126 -1.34 9.10 -4.50
N SER A 127 -0.96 10.12 -5.31
CA SER A 127 -0.65 11.45 -4.78
C SER A 127 -1.86 12.16 -4.14
N ASN A 128 -3.10 11.73 -4.41
CA ASN A 128 -4.28 12.23 -3.70
C ASN A 128 -4.32 11.82 -2.22
N TYR A 129 -3.57 10.78 -1.83
CA TYR A 129 -3.52 10.22 -0.47
C TYR A 129 -2.21 10.55 0.25
N THR A 130 -1.32 11.27 -0.43
CA THR A 130 0.00 11.67 0.04
C THR A 130 0.22 13.14 -0.32
N GLU A 131 1.17 13.79 0.30
CA GLU A 131 1.53 15.16 -0.09
C GLU A 131 2.24 15.18 -1.45
N ARG A 132 2.99 14.09 -1.73
CA ARG A 132 3.84 13.97 -2.92
C ARG A 132 4.18 12.51 -3.19
N VAL A 133 4.29 12.15 -4.48
CA VAL A 133 4.83 10.88 -4.95
C VAL A 133 5.97 11.13 -5.92
N ASN A 134 7.17 10.62 -5.61
CA ASN A 134 8.30 10.58 -6.53
C ASN A 134 8.30 9.21 -7.23
N LEU A 135 8.08 9.18 -8.54
CA LEU A 135 8.10 7.96 -9.34
C LEU A 135 9.45 7.85 -10.07
N HIS A 136 10.25 6.87 -9.70
CA HIS A 136 11.51 6.50 -10.33
C HIS A 136 11.22 5.47 -11.44
N ILE A 137 11.40 5.86 -12.69
CA ILE A 137 11.22 4.99 -13.87
C ILE A 137 12.59 4.47 -14.27
N VAL A 138 12.85 3.21 -13.96
CA VAL A 138 14.14 2.57 -14.13
C VAL A 138 14.17 1.77 -15.42
N PRO A 139 15.12 2.00 -16.35
CA PRO A 139 15.32 1.16 -17.52
C PRO A 139 15.81 -0.23 -17.09
N PHE A 140 15.03 -1.26 -17.38
CA PHE A 140 15.29 -2.61 -16.86
C PHE A 140 15.66 -3.64 -17.93
N THR A 141 15.60 -3.28 -19.20
CA THR A 141 15.84 -4.17 -20.36
C THR A 141 17.21 -4.80 -20.33
N GLU A 142 18.26 -4.04 -20.06
CA GLU A 142 19.64 -4.56 -20.07
C GLU A 142 19.84 -5.61 -18.98
N ILE A 143 19.29 -5.36 -17.79
CA ILE A 143 19.29 -6.34 -16.68
C ILE A 143 18.56 -7.62 -17.11
N GLN A 144 17.37 -7.51 -17.72
CA GLN A 144 16.62 -8.67 -18.19
C GLN A 144 17.38 -9.46 -19.23
N MET A 145 17.99 -8.79 -20.20
CA MET A 145 18.77 -9.46 -21.25
C MET A 145 20.02 -10.13 -20.70
N ALA A 146 20.69 -9.53 -19.72
CA ALA A 146 21.82 -10.16 -19.04
C ALA A 146 21.41 -11.44 -18.30
N ILE A 147 20.26 -11.40 -17.60
CA ILE A 147 19.71 -12.57 -16.90
C ILE A 147 19.34 -13.69 -17.90
N ILE A 148 18.65 -13.34 -19.00
CA ILE A 148 18.22 -14.31 -20.03
C ILE A 148 19.42 -15.00 -20.68
N ASN A 149 20.49 -14.27 -20.95
CA ASN A 149 21.68 -14.80 -21.62
C ASN A 149 22.61 -15.55 -20.68
N GLY A 150 22.62 -15.21 -19.37
CA GLY A 150 23.58 -15.74 -18.41
C GLY A 150 23.02 -16.78 -17.44
N CYS A 151 21.72 -16.79 -17.19
CA CYS A 151 21.12 -17.59 -16.14
C CYS A 151 20.19 -18.68 -16.70
N ARG A 152 19.80 -19.62 -15.84
CA ARG A 152 18.86 -20.68 -16.19
C ARG A 152 17.45 -20.13 -16.39
N GLU A 153 16.73 -20.66 -17.39
CA GLU A 153 15.36 -20.23 -17.72
C GLU A 153 14.41 -20.36 -16.51
N ASP A 154 14.46 -21.46 -15.75
CA ASP A 154 13.60 -21.69 -14.58
C ASP A 154 13.83 -20.72 -13.42
N GLU A 155 14.97 -20.02 -13.40
CA GLU A 155 15.39 -19.08 -12.36
C GLU A 155 15.18 -17.59 -12.75
N LEU A 156 14.82 -17.29 -14.01
CA LEU A 156 14.70 -15.91 -14.51
C LEU A 156 13.85 -15.01 -13.62
N THR A 157 12.64 -15.45 -13.27
CA THR A 157 11.71 -14.64 -12.46
C THR A 157 12.28 -14.30 -11.08
N ILE A 158 12.92 -15.26 -10.42
CA ILE A 158 13.47 -15.02 -9.08
C ILE A 158 14.71 -14.14 -9.11
N ILE A 159 15.57 -14.29 -10.12
CA ILE A 159 16.76 -13.45 -10.29
C ILE A 159 16.33 -12.02 -10.66
N MET A 160 15.37 -11.83 -11.57
CA MET A 160 14.80 -10.51 -11.86
C MET A 160 14.30 -9.81 -10.58
N ARG A 161 13.56 -10.52 -9.71
CA ARG A 161 13.08 -9.96 -8.46
C ARG A 161 14.20 -9.55 -7.50
N ARG A 162 15.31 -10.27 -7.50
CA ARG A 162 16.51 -9.91 -6.75
C ARG A 162 17.12 -8.62 -7.26
N PHE A 163 17.22 -8.44 -8.59
CA PHE A 163 17.65 -7.16 -9.18
C PHE A 163 16.69 -6.02 -8.87
N MET A 164 15.40 -6.25 -8.98
CA MET A 164 14.38 -5.26 -8.61
C MET A 164 14.53 -4.83 -7.14
N MET A 165 14.77 -5.76 -6.24
CA MET A 165 14.99 -5.45 -4.82
C MET A 165 16.26 -4.60 -4.61
N ARG A 166 17.38 -4.94 -5.27
CA ARG A 166 18.62 -4.15 -5.21
C ARG A 166 18.41 -2.73 -5.71
N VAL A 167 17.75 -2.59 -6.87
CA VAL A 167 17.43 -1.28 -7.44
C VAL A 167 16.50 -0.49 -6.51
N ALA A 168 15.46 -1.11 -5.94
CA ALA A 168 14.54 -0.45 -5.00
C ALA A 168 15.27 0.09 -3.75
N CYS A 169 16.31 -0.62 -3.28
CA CYS A 169 17.13 -0.17 -2.16
C CYS A 169 18.02 1.04 -2.49
N LEU A 170 18.41 1.20 -3.77
CA LEU A 170 19.40 2.19 -4.21
C LEU A 170 18.81 3.35 -5.02
N ALA A 171 17.56 3.23 -5.53
CA ALA A 171 16.96 4.20 -6.44
C ALA A 171 16.84 5.63 -5.85
N GLU A 172 16.77 5.76 -4.52
CA GLU A 172 16.77 7.06 -3.85
C GLU A 172 17.93 7.13 -2.86
N LYS A 173 18.87 8.02 -3.12
CA LYS A 173 20.12 8.18 -2.34
C LYS A 173 19.89 8.87 -0.97
N ASN A 174 18.76 9.56 -0.78
CA ASN A 174 18.58 10.50 0.33
C ASN A 174 17.77 9.94 1.51
N GLY A 175 17.77 8.63 1.73
CA GLY A 175 17.31 8.14 3.02
C GLY A 175 16.01 7.34 3.02
N ILE A 176 15.70 6.59 1.96
CA ILE A 176 14.65 5.57 2.01
C ILE A 176 14.98 4.54 3.08
N GLN A 177 14.07 4.37 4.04
CA GLN A 177 14.28 3.53 5.22
C GLN A 177 13.75 2.12 5.06
N SER A 178 12.89 1.88 4.05
CA SER A 178 12.27 0.58 3.80
C SER A 178 11.90 0.41 2.34
N VAL A 179 11.59 -0.84 1.95
CA VAL A 179 10.97 -1.17 0.67
C VAL A 179 9.57 -1.71 0.95
N ALA A 180 8.60 -1.41 0.09
CA ALA A 180 7.26 -1.98 0.14
C ALA A 180 6.91 -2.67 -1.18
N THR A 181 6.21 -3.81 -1.09
CA THR A 181 5.75 -4.57 -2.24
C THR A 181 4.28 -4.95 -2.12
N GLY A 182 3.61 -5.15 -3.25
CA GLY A 182 2.23 -5.65 -3.31
C GLY A 182 2.12 -7.17 -3.30
N GLU A 183 3.09 -7.90 -2.75
CA GLU A 183 3.11 -9.36 -2.74
C GLU A 183 2.07 -9.95 -1.78
N SER A 184 1.39 -11.04 -2.22
CA SER A 184 0.54 -11.88 -1.39
C SER A 184 0.95 -13.34 -1.57
N ILE A 185 1.01 -14.11 -0.47
CA ILE A 185 1.47 -15.52 -0.50
C ILE A 185 0.53 -16.35 -1.37
N GLY A 186 1.14 -17.12 -2.29
CA GLY A 186 0.42 -18.09 -3.13
C GLY A 186 -0.37 -17.49 -4.29
N GLN A 187 -0.33 -16.19 -4.51
CA GLN A 187 -1.05 -15.55 -5.61
C GLN A 187 -0.40 -15.83 -6.98
N VAL A 188 0.93 -15.89 -7.04
CA VAL A 188 1.69 -16.29 -8.23
C VAL A 188 2.85 -17.22 -7.86
N ALA A 189 3.39 -17.93 -8.84
CA ALA A 189 4.42 -18.96 -8.65
C ALA A 189 5.70 -18.47 -7.94
N SER A 190 6.04 -17.20 -8.04
CA SER A 190 7.21 -16.59 -7.37
C SER A 190 6.92 -16.08 -5.95
N GLN A 191 5.64 -16.04 -5.51
CA GLN A 191 5.23 -15.58 -4.18
C GLN A 191 5.07 -16.74 -3.20
N THR A 192 6.11 -17.57 -3.12
CA THR A 192 6.25 -18.65 -2.13
C THR A 192 7.16 -18.20 -0.99
N MET A 193 7.14 -18.89 0.15
CA MET A 193 8.05 -18.58 1.26
C MET A 193 9.50 -18.61 0.84
N GLU A 194 9.90 -19.62 0.06
CA GLU A 194 11.27 -19.75 -0.46
C GLU A 194 11.60 -18.62 -1.44
N GLY A 195 10.65 -18.23 -2.31
CA GLY A 195 10.81 -17.09 -3.23
C GLY A 195 10.98 -15.76 -2.48
N LEU A 196 10.20 -15.55 -1.42
CA LEU A 196 10.30 -14.36 -0.56
C LEU A 196 11.64 -14.31 0.19
N ILE A 197 12.11 -15.44 0.74
CA ILE A 197 13.43 -15.54 1.41
C ILE A 197 14.53 -15.14 0.43
N VAL A 198 14.51 -15.70 -0.78
CA VAL A 198 15.55 -15.48 -1.78
C VAL A 198 15.54 -14.02 -2.29
N SER A 199 14.38 -13.44 -2.54
CA SER A 199 14.32 -12.03 -2.97
C SER A 199 14.67 -11.07 -1.85
N ASN A 200 14.27 -11.37 -0.61
CA ASN A 200 14.54 -10.53 0.57
C ASN A 200 16.04 -10.48 0.95
N ASP A 201 16.79 -11.50 0.60
CA ASP A 201 18.25 -11.57 0.83
C ASP A 201 19.03 -10.39 0.19
N CYS A 202 18.46 -9.76 -0.82
CA CYS A 202 19.05 -8.60 -1.50
C CYS A 202 18.72 -7.26 -0.85
N ALA A 203 17.83 -7.23 0.14
CA ALA A 203 17.45 -6.01 0.82
C ALA A 203 18.34 -5.77 2.04
N ASP A 204 18.88 -4.56 2.15
CA ASP A 204 19.68 -4.08 3.28
C ASP A 204 18.81 -3.36 4.35
N ARG A 205 17.49 -3.34 4.16
CA ARG A 205 16.51 -2.64 4.98
C ARG A 205 15.19 -3.42 5.08
N PRO A 206 14.27 -3.07 6.01
CA PRO A 206 12.98 -3.74 6.13
C PRO A 206 12.19 -3.75 4.83
N VAL A 207 11.59 -4.92 4.49
CA VAL A 207 10.69 -5.09 3.36
C VAL A 207 9.28 -5.31 3.89
N PHE A 208 8.41 -4.32 3.68
CA PHE A 208 7.00 -4.38 4.06
C PHE A 208 6.16 -5.00 2.96
N ARG A 209 5.25 -5.88 3.36
CA ARG A 209 4.29 -6.56 2.49
C ARG A 209 2.89 -6.40 3.07
N PRO A 210 2.25 -5.22 2.89
CA PRO A 210 0.97 -4.93 3.54
C PRO A 210 -0.15 -5.90 3.16
N LEU A 211 -0.02 -6.59 2.01
CA LEU A 211 -1.02 -7.49 1.46
C LEU A 211 -0.69 -8.97 1.63
N ILE A 212 0.33 -9.33 2.38
CA ILE A 212 0.92 -10.68 2.39
C ILE A 212 -0.08 -11.80 2.71
N ALA A 213 -1.09 -11.53 3.50
CA ALA A 213 -2.13 -12.45 3.92
C ALA A 213 -3.55 -11.95 3.59
N THR A 214 -3.69 -11.08 2.58
CA THR A 214 -4.96 -10.48 2.18
C THR A 214 -5.47 -11.19 0.93
N ASP A 215 -6.76 -11.55 0.93
CA ASP A 215 -7.42 -12.17 -0.21
C ASP A 215 -7.57 -11.19 -1.39
N LYS A 216 -7.56 -11.71 -2.61
CA LYS A 216 -7.63 -10.89 -3.83
C LYS A 216 -8.90 -10.03 -3.89
N THR A 217 -10.02 -10.54 -3.40
CA THR A 217 -11.29 -9.80 -3.33
C THR A 217 -11.19 -8.57 -2.45
N ASP A 218 -10.58 -8.70 -1.27
CA ASP A 218 -10.40 -7.59 -0.33
C ASP A 218 -9.46 -6.51 -0.90
N ILE A 219 -8.40 -6.94 -1.61
CA ILE A 219 -7.49 -6.03 -2.31
C ILE A 219 -8.24 -5.26 -3.40
N MET A 220 -9.09 -5.94 -4.18
CA MET A 220 -9.90 -5.30 -5.23
C MET A 220 -10.89 -4.30 -4.65
N ASP A 221 -11.48 -4.57 -3.49
CA ASP A 221 -12.41 -3.64 -2.84
C ASP A 221 -11.69 -2.38 -2.37
N ILE A 222 -10.50 -2.51 -1.78
CA ILE A 222 -9.66 -1.35 -1.44
C ILE A 222 -9.27 -0.60 -2.72
N ALA A 223 -8.88 -1.28 -3.80
CA ALA A 223 -8.51 -0.65 -5.06
C ALA A 223 -9.65 0.20 -5.66
N ARG A 224 -10.91 -0.25 -5.51
CA ARG A 224 -12.10 0.53 -5.89
C ARG A 224 -12.31 1.74 -4.98
N GLU A 225 -12.13 1.55 -3.66
CA GLU A 225 -12.25 2.63 -2.68
C GLU A 225 -11.26 3.78 -2.93
N ILE A 226 -10.06 3.46 -3.44
CA ILE A 226 -8.99 4.42 -3.72
C ILE A 226 -8.87 4.82 -5.20
N ASP A 227 -9.85 4.50 -6.02
CA ASP A 227 -9.94 4.82 -7.45
C ASP A 227 -8.78 4.29 -8.34
N THR A 228 -8.03 3.27 -7.88
CA THR A 228 -6.95 2.67 -8.67
C THR A 228 -7.39 1.49 -9.54
N TYR A 229 -8.56 0.90 -9.26
CA TYR A 229 -9.00 -0.34 -9.88
C TYR A 229 -9.13 -0.24 -11.39
N GLU A 230 -9.88 0.76 -11.89
CA GLU A 230 -10.16 0.91 -13.33
C GLU A 230 -8.88 1.15 -14.15
N THR A 231 -7.93 1.91 -13.61
CA THR A 231 -6.62 2.09 -14.24
C THR A 231 -5.81 0.79 -14.22
N SER A 232 -5.85 0.05 -13.10
CA SER A 232 -5.07 -1.18 -12.92
C SER A 232 -5.50 -2.32 -13.85
N ILE A 233 -6.76 -2.39 -14.27
CA ILE A 233 -7.26 -3.45 -15.17
C ILE A 233 -7.06 -3.16 -16.66
N LEU A 234 -6.49 -2.00 -17.02
CA LEU A 234 -6.14 -1.69 -18.42
C LEU A 234 -5.17 -2.76 -18.97
N PRO A 235 -5.34 -3.21 -20.22
CA PRO A 235 -4.67 -4.36 -20.81
C PRO A 235 -3.23 -4.05 -21.27
N TYR A 236 -2.42 -3.45 -20.39
CA TYR A 236 -1.00 -3.15 -20.66
C TYR A 236 -0.14 -3.96 -19.73
N GLU A 237 0.79 -4.73 -20.30
CA GLU A 237 1.62 -5.70 -19.58
C GLU A 237 2.80 -5.04 -18.87
N ASP A 238 3.10 -5.52 -17.67
CA ASP A 238 4.29 -5.15 -16.90
C ASP A 238 5.54 -5.93 -17.32
N CYS A 239 6.71 -5.42 -16.97
CA CYS A 239 8.00 -6.02 -17.29
C CYS A 239 8.14 -7.48 -16.79
N CYS A 240 7.48 -7.83 -15.70
CA CYS A 240 7.54 -9.17 -15.09
C CYS A 240 6.79 -10.24 -15.90
N THR A 241 5.87 -9.85 -16.80
CA THR A 241 5.05 -10.80 -17.56
C THR A 241 5.64 -11.15 -18.91
N ILE A 242 6.61 -10.40 -19.41
CA ILE A 242 7.16 -10.55 -20.76
C ILE A 242 8.07 -11.78 -20.87
N PHE A 243 8.92 -12.02 -19.88
CA PHE A 243 9.91 -13.10 -19.88
C PHE A 243 9.60 -14.12 -18.79
N VAL A 244 8.36 -14.64 -18.80
CA VAL A 244 7.95 -15.68 -17.84
C VAL A 244 8.41 -17.04 -18.33
N PRO A 245 9.20 -17.80 -17.56
CA PRO A 245 9.59 -19.15 -17.91
C PRO A 245 8.37 -20.09 -17.93
N LYS A 246 8.38 -21.09 -18.81
CA LYS A 246 7.31 -22.10 -18.88
C LYS A 246 7.12 -22.84 -17.55
N HIS A 247 8.20 -23.05 -16.82
CA HIS A 247 8.23 -23.77 -15.55
C HIS A 247 9.05 -22.96 -14.52
N PRO A 248 8.46 -21.91 -13.91
CA PRO A 248 9.17 -21.09 -12.94
C PRO A 248 9.50 -21.90 -11.68
N LYS A 249 10.66 -21.66 -11.11
CA LYS A 249 11.12 -22.31 -9.89
C LYS A 249 10.36 -21.79 -8.67
N THR A 250 9.46 -22.63 -8.14
CA THR A 250 8.61 -22.26 -6.99
C THR A 250 9.29 -22.47 -5.64
N LYS A 251 10.34 -23.30 -5.58
CA LYS A 251 11.13 -23.57 -4.37
C LYS A 251 12.62 -23.30 -4.62
N PRO A 252 13.00 -22.02 -4.85
CA PRO A 252 14.40 -21.67 -5.05
C PRO A 252 15.20 -21.86 -3.76
N ARG A 253 16.45 -22.35 -3.89
CA ARG A 253 17.43 -22.40 -2.81
C ARG A 253 18.37 -21.21 -2.92
N LEU A 254 18.50 -20.44 -1.86
CA LEU A 254 19.28 -19.19 -1.85
C LEU A 254 20.71 -19.38 -2.38
N GLU A 255 21.42 -20.39 -1.90
CA GLU A 255 22.80 -20.68 -2.30
C GLU A 255 22.93 -20.95 -3.81
N LEU A 256 21.97 -21.68 -4.39
CA LEU A 256 21.96 -21.99 -5.82
C LEU A 256 21.68 -20.74 -6.65
N ILE A 257 20.75 -19.88 -6.20
CA ILE A 257 20.43 -18.64 -6.90
C ILE A 257 21.61 -17.65 -6.82
N ARG A 258 22.27 -17.52 -5.68
CA ARG A 258 23.49 -16.72 -5.56
C ARG A 258 24.59 -17.20 -6.53
N LYS A 259 24.79 -18.51 -6.63
CA LYS A 259 25.74 -19.11 -7.59
C LYS A 259 25.35 -18.83 -9.04
N SER A 260 24.06 -18.88 -9.37
CA SER A 260 23.57 -18.55 -10.72
C SER A 260 23.78 -17.08 -11.08
N GLU A 261 23.79 -16.17 -10.10
CA GLU A 261 24.07 -14.75 -10.31
C GLU A 261 25.54 -14.41 -10.48
N GLU A 262 26.48 -15.29 -10.12
CA GLU A 262 27.93 -15.02 -10.20
C GLU A 262 28.44 -14.70 -11.63
N VAL A 263 27.69 -15.13 -12.65
CA VAL A 263 28.01 -14.82 -14.05
C VAL A 263 27.64 -13.42 -14.47
N LEU A 264 26.89 -12.70 -13.62
CA LEU A 264 26.37 -11.35 -13.90
C LEU A 264 27.22 -10.30 -13.19
N ASN A 265 27.54 -9.21 -13.90
CA ASN A 265 28.12 -8.03 -13.26
C ASN A 265 27.02 -7.21 -12.57
N ILE A 266 26.59 -7.66 -11.39
CA ILE A 266 25.43 -7.14 -10.69
C ILE A 266 25.58 -5.65 -10.38
N GLU A 267 26.77 -5.23 -9.89
CA GLU A 267 27.02 -3.85 -9.48
C GLU A 267 26.94 -2.89 -10.67
N GLU A 268 27.59 -3.23 -11.78
CA GLU A 268 27.56 -2.42 -13.01
C GLU A 268 26.12 -2.28 -13.56
N LEU A 269 25.39 -3.39 -13.67
CA LEU A 269 24.02 -3.42 -14.19
C LEU A 269 23.08 -2.57 -13.35
N VAL A 270 23.18 -2.68 -12.00
CA VAL A 270 22.33 -1.93 -11.09
C VAL A 270 22.70 -0.45 -11.11
N ASN A 271 23.98 -0.09 -11.02
CA ASN A 271 24.43 1.30 -11.03
C ASN A 271 24.02 2.01 -12.33
N LYS A 272 24.23 1.37 -13.48
CA LYS A 272 23.81 1.92 -14.76
C LYS A 272 22.31 2.17 -14.83
N ALA A 273 21.49 1.20 -14.41
CA ALA A 273 20.04 1.35 -14.39
C ALA A 273 19.58 2.52 -13.48
N ILE A 274 20.28 2.74 -12.37
CA ILE A 274 20.01 3.85 -11.46
C ILE A 274 20.45 5.21 -12.07
N GLU A 275 21.60 5.26 -12.72
CA GLU A 275 22.09 6.48 -13.40
C GLU A 275 21.17 6.94 -14.53
N GLU A 276 20.56 6.00 -15.24
CA GLU A 276 19.64 6.25 -16.35
C GLU A 276 18.16 6.44 -15.90
N THR A 277 17.90 6.46 -14.58
CA THR A 277 16.54 6.56 -14.03
C THR A 277 15.93 7.95 -14.26
N GLU A 278 14.74 7.97 -14.86
CA GLU A 278 13.88 9.15 -14.95
C GLU A 278 13.07 9.31 -13.66
N VAL A 279 13.02 10.52 -13.07
CA VAL A 279 12.19 10.79 -11.90
C VAL A 279 11.06 11.74 -12.28
N VAL A 280 9.82 11.30 -12.06
CA VAL A 280 8.60 12.10 -12.27
C VAL A 280 7.95 12.37 -10.91
N VAL A 281 7.55 13.63 -10.68
CA VAL A 281 6.96 14.06 -9.41
C VAL A 281 5.48 14.35 -9.60
N PHE A 282 4.65 13.78 -8.75
CA PHE A 282 3.22 14.04 -8.65
C PHE A 282 2.91 14.68 -7.30
N ASN A 283 2.17 15.81 -7.33
CA ASN A 283 1.71 16.56 -6.17
C ASN A 283 0.19 16.52 -6.10
#